data_bdb492cd649ddf08e570e57e882fb01f
#
_entry.id   bdb492cd649ddf08e570e57e882fb01f
#
_cell.length_a   1.000
_cell.length_b   1.000
_cell.length_c   1.000
_cell.angle_alpha   90.00
_cell.angle_beta   90.00
_cell.angle_gamma   90.00
#
_symmetry.space_group_name_H-M   'P 1'
#
loop_
_entity.id
_entity.type
_entity.pdbx_description
1 polymer ?
#
loop_
_entity_poly.entity_id
_entity_poly.type
_entity_poly.pdbx_seq_one_letter_code
_entity_poly.pdbx_strand_id
1 'polypeptide(L)'
;MNWLNEVKWDAQGLVPVIAQEQGTGDVLMFAWMNREALAKTAELGRAVYFSRSRKKLWFKGEESGHVQTVHEIRLDCDNDVVLLKVTQEGYEPGIACHTGRHSCFFSVLRDGAWKAVDPVLKDPESIYK
;
A
#
# COMPACT_ATOMS: atom_id res chain seq x y z
N MET A 1 -0.69 -20.72 -11.50
CA MET A 1 -1.58 -20.40 -10.42
C MET A 1 -2.87 -19.85 -10.91
N ASN A 2 -3.91 -20.57 -10.63
CA ASN A 2 -5.22 -20.25 -11.19
C ASN A 2 -5.84 -19.00 -10.59
N TRP A 3 -5.59 -18.73 -9.32
CA TRP A 3 -6.21 -17.60 -8.65
C TRP A 3 -5.76 -16.25 -9.24
N LEU A 4 -4.56 -16.18 -9.79
CA LEU A 4 -4.09 -14.97 -10.47
C LEU A 4 -4.89 -14.70 -11.75
N ASN A 5 -5.42 -15.73 -12.38
CA ASN A 5 -6.22 -15.58 -13.59
C ASN A 5 -7.62 -15.03 -13.32
N GLU A 6 -8.05 -15.05 -12.07
CA GLU A 6 -9.36 -14.49 -11.68
C GLU A 6 -9.33 -12.96 -11.61
N VAL A 7 -8.14 -12.37 -11.52
CA VAL A 7 -7.99 -10.92 -11.42
C VAL A 7 -8.16 -10.29 -12.80
N LYS A 8 -8.93 -9.21 -12.85
CA LYS A 8 -9.11 -8.47 -14.11
C LYS A 8 -8.01 -7.41 -14.22
N TRP A 9 -6.91 -7.81 -14.81
CA TRP A 9 -5.78 -6.92 -15.05
C TRP A 9 -6.17 -5.88 -16.10
N ASP A 10 -5.69 -4.63 -15.92
CA ASP A 10 -5.99 -3.59 -16.91
C ASP A 10 -5.12 -3.78 -18.17
N ALA A 11 -5.21 -2.81 -19.10
CA ALA A 11 -4.53 -2.91 -20.39
C ALA A 11 -3.00 -2.92 -20.23
N GLN A 12 -2.47 -2.44 -19.12
CA GLN A 12 -1.05 -2.46 -18.82
C GLN A 12 -0.65 -3.65 -17.95
N GLY A 13 -1.60 -4.54 -17.64
CA GLY A 13 -1.33 -5.69 -16.79
C GLY A 13 -1.28 -5.34 -15.32
N LEU A 14 -1.98 -4.29 -14.91
CA LEU A 14 -1.95 -3.81 -13.52
C LEU A 14 -3.32 -3.91 -12.88
N VAL A 15 -3.32 -3.98 -11.54
CA VAL A 15 -4.53 -3.91 -10.72
C VAL A 15 -4.27 -2.91 -9.60
N PRO A 16 -5.26 -2.04 -9.30
CA PRO A 16 -5.11 -1.13 -8.15
C PRO A 16 -5.23 -1.87 -6.83
N VAL A 17 -4.51 -1.39 -5.83
CA VAL A 17 -4.41 -2.04 -4.51
C VAL A 17 -4.60 -1.01 -3.43
N ILE A 18 -5.46 -1.34 -2.46
CA ILE A 18 -5.65 -0.53 -1.26
C ILE A 18 -5.03 -1.29 -0.09
N ALA A 19 -4.17 -0.63 0.69
CA ALA A 19 -3.63 -1.23 1.92
C ALA A 19 -4.38 -0.64 3.11
N GLN A 20 -4.98 -1.52 3.90
CA GLN A 20 -5.80 -1.16 5.05
C GLN A 20 -5.18 -1.75 6.30
N GLU A 21 -5.11 -0.96 7.37
CA GLU A 21 -4.52 -1.43 8.62
C GLU A 21 -5.42 -2.44 9.31
N GLN A 22 -4.82 -3.59 9.65
CA GLN A 22 -5.50 -4.62 10.42
C GLN A 22 -5.75 -4.09 11.84
N GLY A 23 -6.96 -4.27 12.32
CA GLY A 23 -7.31 -3.86 13.68
C GLY A 23 -8.00 -2.51 13.76
N THR A 24 -7.51 -1.49 13.08
CA THR A 24 -8.14 -0.16 13.08
C THR A 24 -9.08 0.07 11.91
N GLY A 25 -8.78 -0.57 10.78
CA GLY A 25 -9.52 -0.33 9.55
C GLY A 25 -9.07 0.90 8.78
N ASP A 26 -8.02 1.58 9.24
CA ASP A 26 -7.54 2.78 8.55
C ASP A 26 -7.01 2.43 7.18
N VAL A 27 -7.38 3.23 6.17
CA VAL A 27 -6.81 3.09 4.83
C VAL A 27 -5.44 3.77 4.87
N LEU A 28 -4.40 3.00 4.56
CA LEU A 28 -3.03 3.49 4.67
C LEU A 28 -2.51 4.07 3.37
N MET A 29 -2.76 3.40 2.25
CA MET A 29 -2.22 3.84 0.97
C MET A 29 -2.92 3.16 -0.19
N PHE A 30 -2.67 3.68 -1.38
CA PHE A 30 -3.14 3.14 -2.65
C PHE A 30 -1.93 2.96 -3.56
N ALA A 31 -1.87 1.83 -4.26
CA ALA A 31 -0.75 1.54 -5.14
C ALA A 31 -1.22 0.62 -6.26
N TRP A 32 -0.27 0.04 -6.99
CA TRP A 32 -0.53 -0.84 -8.12
C TRP A 32 0.26 -2.12 -7.98
N MET A 33 -0.26 -3.20 -8.54
CA MET A 33 0.45 -4.47 -8.64
C MET A 33 0.33 -4.99 -10.05
N ASN A 34 1.43 -5.58 -10.56
CA ASN A 34 1.33 -6.45 -11.72
C ASN A 34 1.19 -7.88 -11.20
N ARG A 35 1.10 -8.83 -12.12
CA ARG A 35 0.90 -10.25 -11.78
C ARG A 35 2.02 -10.76 -10.86
N GLU A 36 3.25 -10.39 -11.16
CA GLU A 36 4.41 -10.82 -10.36
C GLU A 36 4.36 -10.24 -8.96
N ALA A 37 3.99 -8.96 -8.82
CA ALA A 37 3.89 -8.30 -7.51
C ALA A 37 2.86 -8.99 -6.63
N LEU A 38 1.69 -9.29 -7.19
CA LEU A 38 0.64 -9.95 -6.42
C LEU A 38 1.05 -11.36 -6.01
N ALA A 39 1.68 -12.10 -6.93
CA ALA A 39 2.16 -13.45 -6.63
C ALA A 39 3.19 -13.42 -5.51
N LYS A 40 4.14 -12.47 -5.56
CA LYS A 40 5.16 -12.34 -4.52
C LYS A 40 4.57 -11.92 -3.18
N THR A 41 3.57 -11.04 -3.20
CA THR A 41 2.88 -10.63 -1.97
C THR A 41 2.27 -11.83 -1.28
N ALA A 42 1.59 -12.69 -2.04
CA ALA A 42 0.97 -13.88 -1.47
C ALA A 42 2.02 -14.87 -0.97
N GLU A 43 3.12 -15.01 -1.70
CA GLU A 43 4.18 -15.95 -1.34
C GLU A 43 4.94 -15.51 -0.09
N LEU A 44 5.28 -14.23 -0.04
CA LEU A 44 6.14 -13.71 1.03
C LEU A 44 5.38 -13.29 2.29
N GLY A 45 4.08 -13.02 2.16
CA GLY A 45 3.32 -12.46 3.27
C GLY A 45 3.69 -11.02 3.56
N ARG A 46 4.30 -10.34 2.60
CA ARG A 46 4.74 -8.94 2.71
C ARG A 46 4.37 -8.22 1.43
N ALA A 47 3.96 -6.97 1.55
CA ALA A 47 3.44 -6.23 0.41
C ALA A 47 4.53 -5.89 -0.59
N VAL A 48 4.30 -6.29 -1.84
CA VAL A 48 5.14 -5.97 -2.98
C VAL A 48 4.25 -5.30 -4.00
N TYR A 49 4.63 -4.10 -4.42
CA TYR A 49 3.86 -3.30 -5.36
C TYR A 49 4.61 -3.16 -6.67
N PHE A 50 3.95 -2.59 -7.67
CA PHE A 50 4.59 -2.28 -8.95
C PHE A 50 4.62 -0.76 -9.11
N SER A 51 5.82 -0.22 -9.29
CA SER A 51 5.99 1.21 -9.51
C SER A 51 5.76 1.51 -10.99
N ARG A 52 4.69 2.28 -11.30
CA ARG A 52 4.37 2.63 -12.68
C ARG A 52 5.42 3.56 -13.29
N SER A 53 5.96 4.47 -12.48
CA SER A 53 6.95 5.44 -12.98
C SER A 53 8.29 4.79 -13.25
N ARG A 54 8.71 3.84 -12.40
CA ARG A 54 10.00 3.16 -12.55
C ARG A 54 9.88 1.86 -13.33
N LYS A 55 8.66 1.38 -13.55
CA LYS A 55 8.34 0.17 -14.29
C LYS A 55 9.07 -1.04 -13.70
N LYS A 56 9.03 -1.16 -12.37
CA LYS A 56 9.65 -2.29 -11.66
C LYS A 56 8.92 -2.56 -10.37
N LEU A 57 9.21 -3.74 -9.80
CA LEU A 57 8.66 -4.12 -8.50
C LEU A 57 9.20 -3.22 -7.42
N TRP A 58 8.36 -2.96 -6.43
CA TRP A 58 8.69 -2.13 -5.27
C TRP A 58 8.31 -2.90 -4.01
N PHE A 59 9.32 -3.36 -3.26
CA PHE A 59 9.11 -4.07 -2.00
C PHE A 59 8.92 -3.02 -0.91
N LYS A 60 7.68 -2.91 -0.41
CA LYS A 60 7.34 -1.88 0.58
C LYS A 60 8.23 -2.01 1.80
N GLY A 61 8.92 -0.94 2.17
CA GLY A 61 9.79 -0.91 3.33
C GLY A 61 11.19 -1.43 3.09
N GLU A 62 11.54 -1.72 1.84
CA GLU A 62 12.85 -2.25 1.49
C GLU A 62 13.98 -1.34 1.97
N GLU A 63 13.79 -0.02 1.85
CA GLU A 63 14.80 0.95 2.26
C GLU A 63 14.53 1.53 3.64
N SER A 64 13.26 1.78 3.96
CA SER A 64 12.90 2.46 5.21
C SER A 64 12.76 1.51 6.40
N GLY A 65 12.62 0.21 6.15
CA GLY A 65 12.31 -0.75 7.20
C GLY A 65 10.82 -0.79 7.54
N HIS A 66 10.01 0.08 6.94
CA HIS A 66 8.57 0.16 7.21
C HIS A 66 7.82 -0.80 6.30
N VAL A 67 8.07 -2.09 6.47
CA VAL A 67 7.45 -3.13 5.66
C VAL A 67 5.98 -3.30 6.06
N GLN A 68 5.21 -3.93 5.18
CA GLN A 68 3.83 -4.27 5.47
C GLN A 68 3.70 -5.78 5.54
N THR A 69 3.35 -6.29 6.72
CA THR A 69 3.04 -7.71 6.89
C THR A 69 1.59 -7.92 6.47
N VAL A 70 1.37 -8.80 5.52
CA VAL A 70 0.04 -9.02 4.93
C VAL A 70 -0.66 -10.16 5.67
N HIS A 71 -1.84 -9.87 6.20
CA HIS A 71 -2.65 -10.86 6.91
C HIS A 71 -3.74 -11.44 6.02
N GLU A 72 -4.22 -10.66 5.05
CA GLU A 72 -5.33 -11.08 4.22
C GLU A 72 -5.28 -10.33 2.89
N ILE A 73 -5.59 -11.04 1.82
CA ILE A 73 -5.67 -10.45 0.47
C ILE A 73 -7.10 -10.66 -0.01
N ARG A 74 -7.78 -9.59 -0.35
CA ARG A 74 -9.16 -9.62 -0.83
C ARG A 74 -9.26 -9.07 -2.24
N LEU A 75 -10.21 -9.60 -2.99
CA LEU A 75 -10.52 -9.13 -4.33
C LEU A 75 -11.95 -8.59 -4.29
N ASP A 76 -12.21 -7.45 -4.94
CA ASP A 76 -13.54 -6.88 -4.88
C ASP A 76 -14.54 -7.64 -5.76
N CYS A 77 -15.80 -7.21 -5.79
CA CYS A 77 -16.89 -8.00 -6.37
C CYS A 77 -16.78 -8.16 -7.89
N ASP A 78 -16.14 -7.23 -8.59
CA ASP A 78 -15.90 -7.38 -10.03
C ASP A 78 -14.44 -7.67 -10.37
N ASN A 79 -13.67 -8.07 -9.36
CA ASN A 79 -12.32 -8.65 -9.53
C ASN A 79 -11.29 -7.68 -10.09
N ASP A 80 -11.47 -6.39 -9.91
CA ASP A 80 -10.58 -5.38 -10.47
C ASP A 80 -9.91 -4.45 -9.46
N VAL A 81 -10.04 -4.74 -8.15
CA VAL A 81 -9.34 -4.02 -7.09
C VAL A 81 -8.94 -5.02 -6.01
N VAL A 82 -7.70 -4.93 -5.55
CA VAL A 82 -7.19 -5.78 -4.47
C VAL A 82 -7.16 -4.97 -3.18
N LEU A 83 -7.56 -5.59 -2.08
CA LEU A 83 -7.45 -5.00 -0.74
C LEU A 83 -6.53 -5.88 0.09
N LEU A 84 -5.48 -5.26 0.66
CA LEU A 84 -4.59 -5.94 1.59
C LEU A 84 -4.93 -5.51 3.01
N LYS A 85 -5.06 -6.47 3.91
CA LYS A 85 -5.11 -6.19 5.36
C LYS A 85 -3.72 -6.38 5.91
N VAL A 86 -3.12 -5.31 6.45
CA VAL A 86 -1.69 -5.33 6.78
C VAL A 86 -1.42 -4.79 8.18
N THR A 87 -0.24 -5.16 8.73
CA THR A 87 0.38 -4.45 9.84
C THR A 87 1.51 -3.64 9.27
N GLN A 88 1.49 -2.33 9.54
CA GLN A 88 2.56 -1.43 9.08
C GLN A 88 3.67 -1.46 10.11
N GLU A 89 4.79 -2.09 9.77
CA GLU A 89 5.90 -2.31 10.71
C GLU A 89 6.85 -1.11 10.75
N GLY A 90 7.77 -1.13 11.70
CA GLY A 90 8.90 -0.21 11.74
C GLY A 90 8.73 0.99 12.65
N TYR A 91 7.54 1.33 13.04
CA TYR A 91 7.26 2.48 13.90
C TYR A 91 5.88 2.30 14.56
N GLU A 92 5.66 2.93 15.70
CA GLU A 92 4.42 2.80 16.44
C GLU A 92 3.85 4.20 16.72
N PRO A 93 2.68 4.58 16.18
CA PRO A 93 1.85 3.80 15.24
C PRO A 93 2.50 3.71 13.86
N GLY A 94 2.06 2.76 13.05
CA GLY A 94 2.67 2.53 11.75
C GLY A 94 2.69 3.75 10.84
N ILE A 95 3.75 3.89 10.05
CA ILE A 95 3.92 4.99 9.09
C ILE A 95 3.97 4.39 7.70
N ALA A 96 2.89 4.57 6.95
CA ALA A 96 2.81 4.05 5.58
C ALA A 96 3.32 5.07 4.56
N CYS A 97 3.18 6.35 4.84
CA CYS A 97 3.45 7.41 3.89
C CYS A 97 4.90 7.89 3.96
N HIS A 98 5.49 8.15 2.78
CA HIS A 98 6.88 8.64 2.72
C HIS A 98 7.04 10.04 3.33
N THR A 99 5.93 10.75 3.60
CA THR A 99 5.98 12.04 4.28
C THR A 99 6.15 11.89 5.79
N GLY A 100 6.18 10.65 6.29
CA GLY A 100 6.27 10.39 7.72
C GLY A 100 4.93 10.33 8.41
N ARG A 101 3.83 10.26 7.67
CA ARG A 101 2.49 10.18 8.23
C ARG A 101 1.99 8.73 8.23
N HIS A 102 1.04 8.47 9.12
CA HIS A 102 0.43 7.15 9.26
C HIS A 102 -0.21 6.70 7.94
N SER A 103 -1.01 7.57 7.32
CA SER A 103 -1.72 7.28 6.08
C SER A 103 -1.30 8.25 4.99
N CYS A 104 -1.31 7.76 3.75
CA CYS A 104 -1.10 8.64 2.60
C CYS A 104 -2.30 9.57 2.37
N PHE A 105 -3.45 9.23 2.96
CA PHE A 105 -4.68 10.01 2.80
C PHE A 105 -4.84 10.99 3.97
N PHE A 106 -3.96 11.97 4.05
CA PHE A 106 -3.90 12.90 5.17
C PHE A 106 -4.47 14.29 4.87
N SER A 107 -4.93 14.52 3.65
CA SER A 107 -5.52 15.81 3.29
C SER A 107 -7.03 15.67 3.19
N VAL A 108 -7.74 16.67 3.72
CA VAL A 108 -9.20 16.70 3.74
C VAL A 108 -9.66 17.96 3.02
N LEU A 109 -10.74 17.85 2.24
CA LEU A 109 -11.33 18.99 1.57
C LEU A 109 -12.21 19.75 2.57
N ARG A 110 -11.83 20.99 2.86
CA ARG A 110 -12.59 21.87 3.76
C ARG A 110 -12.64 23.26 3.18
N ASP A 111 -13.84 23.79 3.07
CA ASP A 111 -14.06 25.17 2.59
C ASP A 111 -13.38 25.42 1.25
N GLY A 112 -13.47 24.43 0.35
CA GLY A 112 -12.95 24.55 -1.00
C GLY A 112 -11.45 24.40 -1.14
N ALA A 113 -10.75 23.93 -0.09
CA ALA A 113 -9.30 23.75 -0.14
C ALA A 113 -8.88 22.44 0.53
N TRP A 114 -7.80 21.88 0.03
CA TRP A 114 -7.21 20.67 0.62
C TRP A 114 -6.32 21.06 1.80
N LYS A 115 -6.58 20.45 2.95
CA LYS A 115 -5.86 20.76 4.18
C LYS A 115 -5.29 19.48 4.77
N ALA A 116 -3.99 19.48 5.07
CA ALA A 116 -3.35 18.36 5.74
C ALA A 116 -3.80 18.37 7.20
N VAL A 117 -4.43 17.27 7.64
CA VAL A 117 -5.01 17.19 8.98
C VAL A 117 -4.29 16.21 9.89
N ASP A 118 -3.46 15.33 9.34
CA ASP A 118 -2.73 14.34 10.13
C ASP A 118 -1.30 14.79 10.35
N PRO A 119 -0.74 14.55 11.54
CA PRO A 119 0.62 15.03 11.84
C PRO A 119 1.68 14.15 11.18
N VAL A 120 2.85 14.76 10.96
CA VAL A 120 4.06 14.01 10.61
C VAL A 120 4.55 13.34 11.89
N LEU A 121 4.57 12.02 11.91
CA LEU A 121 4.95 11.25 13.09
C LEU A 121 6.46 11.11 13.21
N LYS A 122 7.16 11.10 12.08
CA LYS A 122 8.61 10.96 12.04
C LYS A 122 9.14 11.72 10.85
N ASP A 123 10.22 12.47 11.03
CA ASP A 123 10.83 13.25 9.97
C ASP A 123 11.23 12.32 8.82
N PRO A 124 10.77 12.60 7.60
CA PRO A 124 11.14 11.76 6.44
C PRO A 124 12.63 11.59 6.26
N GLU A 125 13.43 12.61 6.57
CA GLU A 125 14.89 12.50 6.45
C GLU A 125 15.47 11.45 7.38
N SER A 126 14.84 11.21 8.53
CA SER A 126 15.33 10.20 9.44
C SER A 126 14.86 8.79 9.05
N ILE A 127 13.84 8.68 8.18
CA ILE A 127 13.35 7.41 7.69
C ILE A 127 14.23 6.88 6.54
N TYR A 128 14.65 7.76 5.65
CA TYR A 128 15.31 7.41 4.39
C TYR A 128 16.78 7.82 4.37
N LYS A 129 17.45 7.68 5.46
CA LYS A 129 18.89 7.99 5.51
C LYS A 129 19.73 7.07 4.67
#